data_df2f55ed4e082ab41a3eb0a7bea4a586
#
_entry.id   df2f55ed4e082ab41a3eb0a7bea4a586
#
_cell.length_a   1.000
_cell.length_b   1.000
_cell.length_c   1.000
_cell.angle_alpha   90.00
_cell.angle_beta   90.00
_cell.angle_gamma   90.00
#
_symmetry.space_group_name_H-M   'P 1'
#
loop_
_entity.id
_entity.type
_entity.pdbx_description
1 polymer ?
#
loop_
_entity_poly.entity_id
_entity_poly.type
_entity_poly.pdbx_seq_one_letter_code
_entity_poly.pdbx_strand_id
1 'polypeptide(L)'
;VRKGSALTSVLEATHLPVVFKRKFDPLQTFYHANDFKLALYVNNGMTNFQSLSFAPMVHVHVNHGESDKLSMVSNQAKAYDKVFVAGEAAVERHRRALIDFDESQLVRVGRPQLDIERPLELEPSSARTIMYAPTWEGENDANNYTSVDRFGPQIVEAVLRIPGARLIYKPHPRVETSKDPEMVEANARILELIEAANSPIVDETLQHQVLMQGDILGMFDTVDLLITDISSVGLDFLYLHPNKPLVLTDRRNDSETLNAEAPISRATPLINESTIDRVE
;
A
#
# COMPACT_ATOMS: atom_id res chain seq x y z
N VAL A 1 -13.10 -16.03 -8.77
CA VAL A 1 -12.86 -14.76 -9.48
C VAL A 1 -14.17 -14.22 -10.04
N ARG A 2 -14.43 -12.91 -9.89
CA ARG A 2 -15.69 -12.24 -10.28
C ARG A 2 -15.54 -11.31 -11.49
N LYS A 3 -14.35 -10.75 -11.71
CA LYS A 3 -14.04 -9.87 -12.86
C LYS A 3 -13.20 -10.63 -13.88
N GLY A 4 -13.63 -10.64 -15.15
CA GLY A 4 -12.90 -11.31 -16.23
C GLY A 4 -11.49 -10.74 -16.45
N SER A 5 -11.34 -9.42 -16.29
CA SER A 5 -10.03 -8.75 -16.41
C SER A 5 -8.99 -9.19 -15.36
N ALA A 6 -9.43 -9.75 -14.23
CA ALA A 6 -8.54 -10.26 -13.20
C ALA A 6 -8.28 -11.77 -13.32
N LEU A 7 -8.93 -12.46 -14.27
CA LEU A 7 -8.83 -13.92 -14.35
C LEU A 7 -7.45 -14.38 -14.78
N THR A 8 -6.88 -13.77 -15.81
CA THR A 8 -5.55 -14.12 -16.33
C THR A 8 -4.49 -13.92 -15.27
N SER A 9 -4.43 -12.73 -14.65
CA SER A 9 -3.46 -12.42 -13.59
C SER A 9 -3.56 -13.37 -12.39
N VAL A 10 -4.79 -13.77 -12.02
CA VAL A 10 -4.98 -14.75 -10.93
C VAL A 10 -4.49 -16.13 -11.33
N LEU A 11 -4.75 -16.57 -12.58
CA LEU A 11 -4.28 -17.88 -13.07
C LEU A 11 -2.75 -17.96 -13.15
N GLU A 12 -2.09 -16.85 -13.46
CA GLU A 12 -0.63 -16.73 -13.49
C GLU A 12 -0.02 -16.71 -12.09
N ALA A 13 -0.74 -16.13 -11.12
CA ALA A 13 -0.23 -15.90 -9.76
C ALA A 13 -0.46 -17.08 -8.80
N THR A 14 -1.22 -18.13 -9.16
CA THR A 14 -1.53 -19.20 -8.22
C THR A 14 -1.66 -20.58 -8.89
N HIS A 15 -1.26 -21.61 -8.16
CA HIS A 15 -1.52 -23.01 -8.49
C HIS A 15 -2.80 -23.56 -7.85
N LEU A 16 -3.52 -22.74 -7.07
CA LEU A 16 -4.79 -23.12 -6.46
C LEU A 16 -5.90 -23.22 -7.52
N PRO A 17 -6.92 -24.07 -7.32
CA PRO A 17 -8.08 -24.13 -8.21
C PRO A 17 -8.74 -22.76 -8.36
N VAL A 18 -8.88 -22.29 -9.59
CA VAL A 18 -9.52 -21.00 -9.90
C VAL A 18 -10.88 -21.22 -10.52
N VAL A 19 -11.91 -20.63 -9.91
CA VAL A 19 -13.29 -20.70 -10.41
C VAL A 19 -13.77 -19.29 -10.77
N PHE A 20 -14.26 -19.12 -11.99
CA PHE A 20 -14.84 -17.88 -12.47
C PHE A 20 -16.37 -17.93 -12.45
N LYS A 21 -17.00 -17.12 -11.60
CA LYS A 21 -18.45 -16.95 -11.51
C LYS A 21 -18.80 -15.47 -11.43
N ARG A 22 -19.27 -14.88 -12.52
CA ARG A 22 -19.61 -13.46 -12.59
C ARG A 22 -20.99 -13.13 -12.02
N LYS A 23 -21.98 -13.98 -12.34
CA LYS A 23 -23.39 -13.76 -11.97
C LYS A 23 -23.69 -14.37 -10.60
N PHE A 24 -24.74 -13.84 -9.94
CA PHE A 24 -25.16 -14.28 -8.61
C PHE A 24 -25.65 -15.75 -8.60
N ASP A 25 -26.62 -16.10 -9.45
CA ASP A 25 -27.21 -17.45 -9.43
C ASP A 25 -26.18 -18.57 -9.69
N PRO A 26 -25.30 -18.49 -10.71
CA PRO A 26 -24.23 -19.47 -10.88
C PRO A 26 -23.23 -19.54 -9.72
N LEU A 27 -23.07 -18.45 -8.96
CA LEU A 27 -22.22 -18.45 -7.75
C LEU A 27 -22.92 -19.21 -6.62
N GLN A 28 -24.21 -18.94 -6.38
CA GLN A 28 -25.00 -19.64 -5.35
C GLN A 28 -25.10 -21.14 -5.68
N THR A 29 -25.39 -21.49 -6.94
CA THR A 29 -25.41 -22.90 -7.39
C THR A 29 -24.05 -23.57 -7.13
N PHE A 30 -22.94 -22.88 -7.37
CA PHE A 30 -21.61 -23.40 -7.09
C PHE A 30 -21.38 -23.63 -5.58
N TYR A 31 -21.83 -22.71 -4.73
CA TYR A 31 -21.72 -22.88 -3.28
C TYR A 31 -22.58 -24.05 -2.78
N HIS A 32 -23.82 -24.18 -3.25
CA HIS A 32 -24.72 -25.30 -2.89
C HIS A 32 -24.20 -26.67 -3.35
N ALA A 33 -23.47 -26.71 -4.47
CA ALA A 33 -22.91 -27.95 -5.01
C ALA A 33 -21.62 -28.38 -4.30
N ASN A 34 -21.07 -27.53 -3.40
CA ASN A 34 -19.81 -27.79 -2.70
C ASN A 34 -19.98 -27.46 -1.21
N ASP A 35 -19.42 -28.29 -0.36
CA ASP A 35 -19.54 -28.16 1.10
C ASP A 35 -18.44 -27.23 1.67
N PHE A 36 -18.41 -25.98 1.22
CA PHE A 36 -17.49 -24.98 1.74
C PHE A 36 -17.90 -24.55 3.15
N LYS A 37 -16.95 -24.53 4.06
CA LYS A 37 -17.16 -24.11 5.46
C LYS A 37 -16.68 -22.69 5.75
N LEU A 38 -15.78 -22.17 4.94
CA LEU A 38 -15.12 -20.89 5.14
C LEU A 38 -14.90 -20.15 3.82
N ALA A 39 -15.14 -18.85 3.84
CA ALA A 39 -14.75 -17.93 2.77
C ALA A 39 -13.84 -16.84 3.30
N LEU A 40 -12.68 -16.65 2.66
CA LEU A 40 -11.74 -15.59 2.97
C LEU A 40 -11.84 -14.45 1.94
N TYR A 41 -11.88 -13.21 2.43
CA TYR A 41 -12.03 -12.01 1.60
C TYR A 41 -10.81 -11.11 1.76
N VAL A 42 -10.05 -10.95 0.69
CA VAL A 42 -8.81 -10.15 0.67
C VAL A 42 -9.04 -8.67 0.38
N ASN A 43 -10.26 -8.29 0.04
CA ASN A 43 -10.64 -6.90 -0.15
C ASN A 43 -12.07 -6.65 0.35
N ASN A 44 -12.42 -5.40 0.56
CA ASN A 44 -13.74 -5.00 1.04
C ASN A 44 -14.63 -4.47 -0.11
N GLY A 45 -14.76 -5.25 -1.18
CA GLY A 45 -15.55 -4.88 -2.35
C GLY A 45 -17.04 -5.19 -2.20
N MET A 46 -17.91 -4.34 -2.76
CA MET A 46 -19.38 -4.53 -2.77
C MET A 46 -19.82 -5.89 -3.33
N THR A 47 -19.04 -6.47 -4.24
CA THR A 47 -19.35 -7.80 -4.80
C THR A 47 -19.24 -8.93 -3.76
N ASN A 48 -18.61 -8.71 -2.61
CA ASN A 48 -18.53 -9.67 -1.52
C ASN A 48 -19.92 -9.99 -0.95
N PHE A 49 -20.85 -9.02 -0.95
CA PHE A 49 -22.20 -9.23 -0.44
C PHE A 49 -22.97 -10.36 -1.15
N GLN A 50 -22.63 -10.64 -2.40
CA GLN A 50 -23.20 -11.76 -3.11
C GLN A 50 -22.74 -13.13 -2.55
N SER A 51 -21.57 -13.20 -1.97
CA SER A 51 -21.06 -14.38 -1.27
C SER A 51 -21.48 -14.41 0.20
N LEU A 52 -21.51 -13.25 0.85
CA LEU A 52 -21.98 -13.08 2.24
C LEU A 52 -23.43 -13.50 2.43
N SER A 53 -24.26 -13.48 1.35
CA SER A 53 -25.63 -13.98 1.39
C SER A 53 -25.75 -15.51 1.51
N PHE A 54 -24.63 -16.26 1.40
CA PHE A 54 -24.64 -17.71 1.56
C PHE A 54 -24.36 -18.08 3.02
N ALA A 55 -25.43 -18.22 3.80
CA ALA A 55 -25.39 -18.44 5.24
C ALA A 55 -24.64 -19.72 5.73
N PRO A 56 -24.57 -20.84 4.96
CA PRO A 56 -23.87 -22.05 5.43
C PRO A 56 -22.33 -21.98 5.43
N MET A 57 -21.72 -20.81 5.32
CA MET A 57 -20.27 -20.59 5.42
C MET A 57 -19.95 -19.57 6.50
N VAL A 58 -18.76 -19.70 7.09
CA VAL A 58 -18.14 -18.63 7.89
C VAL A 58 -17.43 -17.67 6.95
N HIS A 59 -17.69 -16.39 7.10
CA HIS A 59 -17.14 -15.33 6.25
C HIS A 59 -16.11 -14.51 7.02
N VAL A 60 -14.84 -14.57 6.56
CA VAL A 60 -13.73 -13.87 7.22
C VAL A 60 -13.10 -12.85 6.29
N HIS A 61 -13.10 -11.60 6.70
CA HIS A 61 -12.36 -10.55 6.02
C HIS A 61 -10.91 -10.53 6.52
N VAL A 62 -9.94 -10.76 5.63
CA VAL A 62 -8.51 -10.81 6.00
C VAL A 62 -7.73 -9.60 5.49
N ASN A 63 -8.32 -8.82 4.57
CA ASN A 63 -7.69 -7.70 3.87
C ASN A 63 -6.39 -8.10 3.12
N HIS A 64 -5.80 -7.20 2.37
CA HIS A 64 -4.56 -7.42 1.62
C HIS A 64 -3.41 -6.51 2.07
N GLY A 65 -3.67 -5.63 3.01
CA GLY A 65 -2.72 -4.71 3.60
C GLY A 65 -3.26 -4.10 4.87
N GLU A 66 -2.42 -3.42 5.63
CA GLU A 66 -2.80 -2.66 6.82
C GLU A 66 -2.21 -1.25 6.69
N SER A 67 -3.00 -0.23 6.90
CA SER A 67 -2.54 1.17 6.91
C SER A 67 -3.37 2.02 7.84
N ASP A 68 -2.90 3.21 8.14
CA ASP A 68 -3.62 4.17 8.96
C ASP A 68 -4.65 5.01 8.17
N LYS A 69 -4.87 4.71 6.88
CA LYS A 69 -5.88 5.38 6.07
C LYS A 69 -7.28 5.17 6.61
N LEU A 70 -8.13 6.19 6.54
CA LEU A 70 -9.53 6.11 6.92
C LEU A 70 -10.29 5.03 6.13
N SER A 71 -9.91 4.80 4.87
CA SER A 71 -10.51 3.79 3.99
C SER A 71 -10.28 2.34 4.44
N MET A 72 -9.39 2.11 5.41
CA MET A 72 -9.17 0.76 5.97
C MET A 72 -10.36 0.24 6.78
N VAL A 73 -11.23 1.12 7.24
CA VAL A 73 -12.43 0.75 8.00
C VAL A 73 -13.67 1.21 7.25
N SER A 74 -14.62 0.32 7.07
CA SER A 74 -15.93 0.65 6.53
C SER A 74 -17.04 -0.10 7.28
N ASN A 75 -18.25 0.39 7.19
CA ASN A 75 -19.42 -0.26 7.80
C ASN A 75 -19.67 -1.68 7.26
N GLN A 76 -19.06 -2.03 6.13
CA GLN A 76 -19.10 -3.40 5.58
C GLN A 76 -18.42 -4.43 6.50
N ALA A 77 -17.53 -3.99 7.41
CA ALA A 77 -16.89 -4.86 8.40
C ALA A 77 -17.94 -5.62 9.24
N LYS A 78 -19.10 -5.00 9.51
CA LYS A 78 -20.21 -5.59 10.26
C LYS A 78 -20.85 -6.81 9.59
N ALA A 79 -20.63 -7.00 8.30
CA ALA A 79 -21.24 -8.10 7.53
C ALA A 79 -20.42 -9.41 7.58
N TYR A 80 -19.21 -9.38 8.11
CA TYR A 80 -18.36 -10.57 8.24
C TYR A 80 -18.48 -11.19 9.63
N ASP A 81 -18.38 -12.51 9.71
CA ASP A 81 -18.35 -13.21 11.02
C ASP A 81 -17.08 -12.88 11.79
N LYS A 82 -15.95 -12.73 11.07
CA LYS A 82 -14.67 -12.30 11.64
C LYS A 82 -13.96 -11.34 10.69
N VAL A 83 -13.22 -10.40 11.29
CA VAL A 83 -12.34 -9.46 10.59
C VAL A 83 -10.94 -9.61 11.19
N PHE A 84 -9.99 -10.06 10.38
CA PHE A 84 -8.60 -10.19 10.80
C PHE A 84 -7.92 -8.82 10.70
N VAL A 85 -7.25 -8.44 11.77
CA VAL A 85 -6.56 -7.15 11.93
C VAL A 85 -5.13 -7.36 12.39
N ALA A 86 -4.24 -6.45 12.05
CA ALA A 86 -2.83 -6.58 12.39
C ALA A 86 -2.59 -6.49 13.91
N GLY A 87 -3.28 -5.58 14.60
CA GLY A 87 -3.05 -5.38 16.03
C GLY A 87 -3.96 -4.32 16.64
N GLU A 88 -3.56 -3.78 17.78
CA GLU A 88 -4.37 -2.86 18.58
C GLU A 88 -4.69 -1.54 17.85
N ALA A 89 -3.76 -1.00 17.07
CA ALA A 89 -4.01 0.21 16.29
C ALA A 89 -5.17 0.04 15.31
N ALA A 90 -5.31 -1.14 14.70
CA ALA A 90 -6.42 -1.45 13.82
C ALA A 90 -7.74 -1.63 14.60
N VAL A 91 -7.71 -2.25 15.77
CA VAL A 91 -8.88 -2.35 16.66
C VAL A 91 -9.38 -0.97 17.06
N GLU A 92 -8.47 -0.09 17.50
CA GLU A 92 -8.80 1.27 17.90
C GLU A 92 -9.38 2.09 16.73
N ARG A 93 -8.88 1.87 15.52
CA ARG A 93 -9.41 2.49 14.30
C ARG A 93 -10.85 2.04 14.04
N HIS A 94 -11.16 0.75 14.18
CA HIS A 94 -12.54 0.25 14.06
C HIS A 94 -13.45 0.84 15.15
N ARG A 95 -13.00 0.87 16.40
CA ARG A 95 -13.75 1.44 17.53
C ARG A 95 -14.10 2.91 17.32
N ARG A 96 -13.18 3.70 16.78
CA ARG A 96 -13.42 5.12 16.49
C ARG A 96 -14.32 5.34 15.28
N ALA A 97 -14.23 4.50 14.26
CA ALA A 97 -14.92 4.71 12.99
C ALA A 97 -16.32 4.10 12.93
N LEU A 98 -16.60 3.07 13.72
CA LEU A 98 -17.86 2.31 13.62
C LEU A 98 -18.73 2.51 14.88
N ILE A 99 -19.96 2.93 14.66
CA ILE A 99 -20.97 2.99 15.70
C ILE A 99 -21.64 1.62 15.80
N ASP A 100 -21.88 1.13 17.02
CA ASP A 100 -22.57 -0.14 17.29
C ASP A 100 -21.94 -1.32 16.52
N PHE A 101 -20.64 -1.56 16.81
CA PHE A 101 -19.86 -2.63 16.21
C PHE A 101 -19.43 -3.64 17.30
N ASP A 102 -19.66 -4.92 17.05
CA ASP A 102 -19.21 -5.99 17.94
C ASP A 102 -17.70 -6.24 17.78
N GLU A 103 -16.91 -5.73 18.71
CA GLU A 103 -15.45 -5.88 18.70
C GLU A 103 -15.00 -7.36 18.80
N SER A 104 -15.86 -8.28 19.22
CA SER A 104 -15.56 -9.72 19.24
C SER A 104 -15.38 -10.31 17.84
N GLN A 105 -15.82 -9.59 16.79
CA GLN A 105 -15.55 -9.95 15.41
C GLN A 105 -14.09 -9.69 15.01
N LEU A 106 -13.37 -8.78 15.70
CA LEU A 106 -11.98 -8.47 15.41
C LEU A 106 -11.05 -9.54 15.99
N VAL A 107 -10.23 -10.11 15.14
CA VAL A 107 -9.21 -11.10 15.54
C VAL A 107 -7.82 -10.55 15.17
N ARG A 108 -6.98 -10.36 16.19
CA ARG A 108 -5.60 -9.91 16.00
C ARG A 108 -4.76 -11.07 15.52
N VAL A 109 -4.25 -10.99 14.30
CA VAL A 109 -3.47 -12.04 13.63
C VAL A 109 -2.07 -11.58 13.21
N GLY A 110 -1.72 -10.34 13.49
CA GLY A 110 -0.49 -9.75 12.96
C GLY A 110 -0.58 -9.48 11.46
N ARG A 111 0.55 -9.57 10.80
CA ARG A 111 0.72 -9.38 9.35
C ARG A 111 1.38 -10.63 8.74
N PRO A 112 0.62 -11.73 8.50
CA PRO A 112 1.17 -12.98 7.98
C PRO A 112 1.93 -12.83 6.66
N GLN A 113 1.61 -11.80 5.88
CA GLN A 113 2.34 -11.49 4.64
C GLN A 113 3.82 -11.13 4.87
N LEU A 114 4.16 -10.66 6.08
CA LEU A 114 5.53 -10.26 6.44
C LEU A 114 6.37 -11.43 6.96
N ASP A 115 5.75 -12.57 7.28
CA ASP A 115 6.41 -13.78 7.76
C ASP A 115 6.98 -14.64 6.60
N ILE A 116 6.66 -14.29 5.35
CA ILE A 116 7.07 -15.04 4.17
C ILE A 116 8.45 -14.56 3.72
N GLU A 117 9.41 -15.50 3.59
CA GLU A 117 10.68 -15.22 2.95
C GLU A 117 10.46 -14.83 1.48
N ARG A 118 11.12 -13.76 1.04
CA ARG A 118 11.04 -13.23 -0.33
C ARG A 118 12.40 -13.20 -0.99
N PRO A 119 12.45 -13.45 -2.30
CA PRO A 119 13.67 -13.17 -3.05
C PRO A 119 13.96 -11.66 -3.00
N LEU A 120 15.24 -11.33 -3.11
CA LEU A 120 15.62 -9.94 -3.31
C LEU A 120 15.10 -9.45 -4.66
N GLU A 121 14.38 -8.35 -4.64
CA GLU A 121 13.82 -7.69 -5.83
C GLU A 121 14.67 -6.51 -6.31
N LEU A 122 15.68 -6.14 -5.52
CA LEU A 122 16.57 -5.03 -5.82
C LEU A 122 18.01 -5.44 -5.56
N GLU A 123 18.85 -5.32 -6.58
CA GLU A 123 20.28 -5.61 -6.47
C GLU A 123 20.96 -4.69 -5.46
N PRO A 124 21.81 -5.25 -4.57
CA PRO A 124 22.61 -4.46 -3.66
C PRO A 124 23.50 -3.45 -4.38
N SER A 125 23.75 -2.32 -3.75
CA SER A 125 24.64 -1.27 -4.26
C SER A 125 25.61 -0.81 -3.18
N SER A 126 26.74 -0.29 -3.59
CA SER A 126 27.66 0.42 -2.68
C SER A 126 27.17 1.84 -2.34
N ALA A 127 26.23 2.37 -3.12
CA ALA A 127 25.57 3.64 -2.84
C ALA A 127 24.51 3.48 -1.74
N ARG A 128 24.32 4.54 -0.94
CA ARG A 128 23.18 4.59 -0.03
C ARG A 128 21.88 4.59 -0.82
N THR A 129 21.05 3.57 -0.62
CA THR A 129 19.80 3.40 -1.36
C THR A 129 18.66 4.10 -0.63
N ILE A 130 18.13 5.14 -1.24
CA ILE A 130 16.96 5.89 -0.77
C ILE A 130 15.78 5.53 -1.66
N MET A 131 14.72 4.98 -1.07
CA MET A 131 13.50 4.67 -1.81
C MET A 131 12.45 5.74 -1.58
N TYR A 132 11.90 6.28 -2.67
CA TYR A 132 10.68 7.09 -2.64
C TYR A 132 9.52 6.25 -3.18
N ALA A 133 8.60 5.88 -2.29
CA ALA A 133 7.49 4.97 -2.58
C ALA A 133 6.13 5.63 -2.29
N PRO A 134 5.69 6.59 -3.13
CA PRO A 134 4.42 7.26 -2.94
C PRO A 134 3.22 6.36 -3.29
N THR A 135 2.08 6.63 -2.61
CA THR A 135 0.79 6.05 -2.96
C THR A 135 0.16 6.78 -4.16
N TRP A 136 -1.04 6.37 -4.56
CA TRP A 136 -1.82 7.03 -5.59
C TRP A 136 -2.89 7.94 -4.97
N GLU A 137 -3.54 8.78 -5.81
CA GLU A 137 -4.49 9.82 -5.38
C GLU A 137 -5.76 9.31 -4.69
N GLY A 138 -5.96 7.98 -4.66
CA GLY A 138 -7.17 7.44 -4.06
C GLY A 138 -8.40 7.56 -4.98
N GLU A 139 -9.59 7.30 -4.42
CA GLU A 139 -10.86 7.39 -5.15
C GLU A 139 -11.57 8.73 -4.91
N ASN A 140 -11.11 9.50 -3.93
CA ASN A 140 -11.63 10.82 -3.55
C ASN A 140 -10.63 11.55 -2.65
N ASP A 141 -10.83 12.85 -2.44
CA ASP A 141 -9.94 13.71 -1.65
C ASP A 141 -9.72 13.22 -0.21
N ALA A 142 -10.73 12.64 0.42
CA ALA A 142 -10.60 12.11 1.78
C ALA A 142 -9.60 10.94 1.86
N ASN A 143 -9.44 10.20 0.77
CA ASN A 143 -8.49 9.07 0.63
C ASN A 143 -7.22 9.45 -0.14
N ASN A 144 -7.05 10.72 -0.51
CA ASN A 144 -5.86 11.19 -1.19
C ASN A 144 -4.76 11.51 -0.17
N TYR A 145 -3.74 10.65 -0.14
CA TYR A 145 -2.54 10.79 0.69
C TYR A 145 -1.27 10.92 -0.14
N THR A 146 -1.38 10.95 -1.49
CA THR A 146 -0.20 10.98 -2.36
C THR A 146 0.59 12.27 -2.21
N SER A 147 1.89 12.15 -2.27
CA SER A 147 2.82 13.29 -2.33
C SER A 147 3.29 13.61 -3.75
N VAL A 148 2.92 12.80 -4.74
CA VAL A 148 3.48 12.89 -6.10
C VAL A 148 3.25 14.27 -6.71
N ASP A 149 2.02 14.74 -6.72
CA ASP A 149 1.63 16.04 -7.29
C ASP A 149 2.07 17.25 -6.46
N ARG A 150 2.18 17.09 -5.13
CA ARG A 150 2.51 18.19 -4.22
C ARG A 150 4.01 18.36 -4.00
N PHE A 151 4.72 17.27 -3.74
CA PHE A 151 6.10 17.28 -3.28
C PHE A 151 7.03 16.37 -4.09
N GLY A 152 6.47 15.52 -4.98
CA GLY A 152 7.22 14.46 -5.65
C GLY A 152 8.47 14.96 -6.37
N PRO A 153 8.37 15.95 -7.29
CA PRO A 153 9.55 16.49 -7.98
C PRO A 153 10.60 17.05 -7.02
N GLN A 154 10.18 17.79 -5.98
CA GLN A 154 11.12 18.39 -5.00
C GLN A 154 11.80 17.31 -4.16
N ILE A 155 11.08 16.28 -3.71
CA ILE A 155 11.65 15.12 -2.99
C ILE A 155 12.72 14.45 -3.85
N VAL A 156 12.40 14.19 -5.12
CA VAL A 156 13.32 13.54 -6.05
C VAL A 156 14.56 14.44 -6.29
N GLU A 157 14.38 15.73 -6.55
CA GLU A 157 15.47 16.66 -6.71
C GLU A 157 16.39 16.72 -5.47
N ALA A 158 15.81 16.71 -4.26
CA ALA A 158 16.57 16.70 -3.03
C ALA A 158 17.40 15.42 -2.90
N VAL A 159 16.80 14.25 -3.11
CA VAL A 159 17.53 12.97 -3.02
C VAL A 159 18.63 12.86 -4.08
N LEU A 160 18.40 13.34 -5.32
CA LEU A 160 19.39 13.32 -6.39
C LEU A 160 20.62 14.21 -6.10
N ARG A 161 20.49 15.22 -5.21
CA ARG A 161 21.61 16.06 -4.75
C ARG A 161 22.46 15.42 -3.66
N ILE A 162 22.01 14.33 -3.03
CA ILE A 162 22.76 13.67 -1.95
C ILE A 162 23.95 12.90 -2.53
N PRO A 163 25.21 13.27 -2.23
CA PRO A 163 26.36 12.59 -2.77
C PRO A 163 26.42 11.12 -2.34
N GLY A 164 26.64 10.22 -3.30
CA GLY A 164 26.73 8.79 -3.05
C GLY A 164 25.41 8.11 -2.72
N ALA A 165 24.28 8.77 -2.99
CA ALA A 165 22.96 8.16 -2.89
C ALA A 165 22.48 7.61 -4.25
N ARG A 166 21.75 6.50 -4.19
CA ARG A 166 20.96 5.93 -5.28
C ARG A 166 19.49 6.08 -4.95
N LEU A 167 18.73 6.70 -5.84
CA LEU A 167 17.27 6.80 -5.72
C LEU A 167 16.59 5.58 -6.34
N ILE A 168 15.65 5.00 -5.62
CA ILE A 168 14.67 4.05 -6.15
C ILE A 168 13.30 4.73 -6.11
N TYR A 169 12.75 5.07 -7.27
CA TYR A 169 11.38 5.55 -7.37
C TYR A 169 10.44 4.37 -7.59
N LYS A 170 9.65 4.05 -6.58
CA LYS A 170 8.72 2.91 -6.56
C LYS A 170 7.29 3.39 -6.29
N PRO A 171 6.65 4.09 -7.24
CA PRO A 171 5.29 4.57 -7.04
C PRO A 171 4.29 3.41 -7.04
N HIS A 172 3.12 3.66 -6.48
CA HIS A 172 1.98 2.76 -6.63
C HIS A 172 1.63 2.58 -8.12
N PRO A 173 1.33 1.37 -8.62
CA PRO A 173 1.08 1.13 -10.06
C PRO A 173 -0.01 2.01 -10.69
N ARG A 174 -0.96 2.52 -9.91
CA ARG A 174 -2.01 3.43 -10.40
C ARG A 174 -1.51 4.84 -10.74
N VAL A 175 -0.35 5.24 -10.26
CA VAL A 175 0.25 6.55 -10.62
C VAL A 175 0.51 6.61 -12.12
N GLU A 176 1.01 5.52 -12.72
CA GLU A 176 1.24 5.43 -14.17
C GLU A 176 -0.04 5.58 -15.01
N THR A 177 -1.18 5.17 -14.44
CA THR A 177 -2.48 5.18 -15.13
C THR A 177 -3.42 6.27 -14.64
N SER A 178 -2.92 7.21 -13.84
CA SER A 178 -3.68 8.34 -13.36
C SER A 178 -4.20 9.18 -14.54
N LYS A 179 -5.39 9.75 -14.34
CA LYS A 179 -6.03 10.68 -15.28
C LYS A 179 -6.04 12.11 -14.74
N ASP A 180 -5.56 12.28 -13.51
CA ASP A 180 -5.41 13.60 -12.91
C ASP A 180 -4.24 14.34 -13.59
N PRO A 181 -4.47 15.53 -14.17
CA PRO A 181 -3.43 16.27 -14.88
C PRO A 181 -2.22 16.63 -14.01
N GLU A 182 -2.42 16.99 -12.73
CA GLU A 182 -1.34 17.36 -11.82
C GLU A 182 -0.49 16.13 -11.48
N MET A 183 -1.11 14.98 -11.28
CA MET A 183 -0.42 13.70 -11.09
C MET A 183 0.40 13.29 -12.32
N VAL A 184 -0.18 13.42 -13.52
CA VAL A 184 0.49 13.07 -14.78
C VAL A 184 1.71 13.96 -15.00
N GLU A 185 1.56 15.29 -14.83
CA GLU A 185 2.65 16.26 -14.99
C GLU A 185 3.77 16.02 -13.97
N ALA A 186 3.43 15.87 -12.69
CA ALA A 186 4.42 15.64 -11.65
C ALA A 186 5.18 14.32 -11.83
N ASN A 187 4.47 13.24 -12.18
CA ASN A 187 5.12 11.97 -12.46
C ASN A 187 6.04 12.04 -13.69
N ALA A 188 5.63 12.70 -14.76
CA ALA A 188 6.48 12.92 -15.93
C ALA A 188 7.75 13.70 -15.54
N ARG A 189 7.61 14.76 -14.75
CA ARG A 189 8.76 15.53 -14.25
C ARG A 189 9.72 14.70 -13.40
N ILE A 190 9.20 13.82 -12.54
CA ILE A 190 10.03 12.87 -11.75
C ILE A 190 10.86 11.97 -12.68
N LEU A 191 10.24 11.40 -13.72
CA LEU A 191 10.92 10.53 -14.66
C LEU A 191 12.01 11.26 -15.44
N GLU A 192 11.77 12.48 -15.91
CA GLU A 192 12.76 13.33 -16.57
C GLU A 192 13.97 13.63 -15.64
N LEU A 193 13.72 13.96 -14.38
CA LEU A 193 14.79 14.24 -13.41
C LEU A 193 15.69 13.01 -13.20
N ILE A 194 15.09 11.82 -13.08
CA ILE A 194 15.83 10.57 -12.89
C ILE A 194 16.65 10.22 -14.13
N GLU A 195 16.06 10.37 -15.32
CA GLU A 195 16.75 10.11 -16.60
C GLU A 195 17.95 11.07 -16.78
N ALA A 196 17.74 12.35 -16.52
CA ALA A 196 18.80 13.35 -16.60
C ALA A 196 19.94 13.06 -15.61
N ALA A 197 19.64 12.67 -14.38
CA ALA A 197 20.62 12.34 -13.36
C ALA A 197 21.41 11.06 -13.69
N ASN A 198 20.82 10.10 -14.39
CA ASN A 198 21.49 8.87 -14.81
C ASN A 198 22.45 9.07 -15.99
N SER A 199 22.26 10.10 -16.81
CA SER A 199 23.05 10.33 -18.02
C SER A 199 24.59 10.26 -17.81
N PRO A 200 25.18 10.80 -16.73
CA PRO A 200 26.61 10.70 -16.46
C PRO A 200 27.04 9.41 -15.75
N ILE A 201 26.11 8.56 -15.28
CA ILE A 201 26.40 7.39 -14.44
C ILE A 201 26.63 6.17 -15.33
N VAL A 202 27.88 5.69 -15.38
CA VAL A 202 28.29 4.51 -16.18
C VAL A 202 28.05 3.21 -15.43
N ASP A 203 28.25 3.18 -14.12
CA ASP A 203 28.05 2.00 -13.28
C ASP A 203 26.55 1.79 -13.03
N GLU A 204 25.99 0.74 -13.62
CA GLU A 204 24.56 0.42 -13.50
C GLU A 204 24.12 0.18 -12.05
N THR A 205 25.02 -0.27 -11.17
CA THR A 205 24.70 -0.50 -9.75
C THR A 205 24.49 0.80 -8.97
N LEU A 206 24.98 1.90 -9.50
CA LEU A 206 24.85 3.24 -8.92
C LEU A 206 23.70 4.05 -9.54
N GLN A 207 23.12 3.58 -10.66
CA GLN A 207 22.04 4.29 -11.32
C GLN A 207 20.78 4.38 -10.45
N HIS A 208 20.12 5.51 -10.55
CA HIS A 208 18.76 5.69 -10.02
C HIS A 208 17.79 4.84 -10.82
N GLN A 209 16.80 4.26 -10.16
CA GLN A 209 15.88 3.32 -10.81
C GLN A 209 14.41 3.75 -10.66
N VAL A 210 13.63 3.44 -11.68
CA VAL A 210 12.17 3.56 -11.69
C VAL A 210 11.57 2.17 -11.75
N LEU A 211 10.85 1.78 -10.71
CA LEU A 211 10.30 0.42 -10.57
C LEU A 211 8.78 0.47 -10.45
N MET A 212 8.08 0.35 -11.58
CA MET A 212 6.60 0.33 -11.61
C MET A 212 6.02 -1.00 -11.14
N GLN A 213 6.78 -2.09 -11.26
CA GLN A 213 6.39 -3.45 -10.91
C GLN A 213 7.32 -4.03 -9.82
N GLY A 214 7.06 -5.25 -9.38
CA GLY A 214 7.84 -5.96 -8.38
C GLY A 214 7.27 -5.86 -6.96
N ASP A 215 7.65 -6.82 -6.12
CA ASP A 215 7.23 -6.87 -4.70
C ASP A 215 8.09 -5.91 -3.87
N ILE A 216 7.49 -4.83 -3.41
CA ILE A 216 8.18 -3.81 -2.61
C ILE A 216 8.77 -4.40 -1.32
N LEU A 217 8.15 -5.42 -0.75
CA LEU A 217 8.65 -6.07 0.47
C LEU A 217 10.00 -6.78 0.23
N GLY A 218 10.21 -7.35 -0.97
CA GLY A 218 11.48 -7.93 -1.37
C GLY A 218 12.59 -6.90 -1.66
N MET A 219 12.25 -5.61 -1.71
CA MET A 219 13.21 -4.51 -1.92
C MET A 219 13.75 -3.93 -0.61
N PHE A 220 13.02 -4.07 0.50
CA PHE A 220 13.30 -3.36 1.75
C PHE A 220 14.66 -3.69 2.38
N ASP A 221 15.18 -4.91 2.17
CA ASP A 221 16.49 -5.31 2.73
C ASP A 221 17.62 -4.43 2.20
N THR A 222 17.53 -3.98 0.95
CA THR A 222 18.54 -3.15 0.28
C THR A 222 18.28 -1.65 0.39
N VAL A 223 17.18 -1.24 0.99
CA VAL A 223 16.82 0.18 1.21
C VAL A 223 17.38 0.66 2.53
N ASP A 224 18.14 1.76 2.51
CA ASP A 224 18.70 2.39 3.70
C ASP A 224 17.81 3.47 4.32
N LEU A 225 16.99 4.13 3.50
CA LEU A 225 15.99 5.11 3.92
C LEU A 225 14.75 5.02 3.03
N LEU A 226 13.57 5.00 3.64
CA LEU A 226 12.30 5.05 2.94
C LEU A 226 11.63 6.41 3.12
N ILE A 227 11.21 7.01 2.00
CA ILE A 227 10.29 8.16 1.95
C ILE A 227 8.96 7.65 1.37
N THR A 228 7.88 7.82 2.09
CA THR A 228 6.56 7.33 1.63
C THR A 228 5.42 8.16 2.21
N ASP A 229 4.24 7.96 1.67
CA ASP A 229 2.99 8.54 2.16
C ASP A 229 2.37 7.66 3.26
N ILE A 230 1.25 8.11 3.83
CA ILE A 230 0.45 7.27 4.71
C ILE A 230 -0.11 6.09 3.90
N SER A 231 0.50 4.93 4.08
CA SER A 231 0.17 3.69 3.36
C SER A 231 0.63 2.46 4.17
N SER A 232 0.32 1.26 3.67
CA SER A 232 0.83 0.02 4.27
C SER A 232 2.35 -0.10 4.14
N VAL A 233 2.93 0.52 3.12
CA VAL A 233 4.38 0.47 2.82
C VAL A 233 5.21 0.99 4.01
N GLY A 234 4.81 2.14 4.59
CA GLY A 234 5.51 2.70 5.75
C GLY A 234 5.41 1.81 7.00
N LEU A 235 4.23 1.25 7.27
CA LEU A 235 4.03 0.35 8.41
C LEU A 235 4.81 -0.96 8.25
N ASP A 236 4.79 -1.55 7.06
CA ASP A 236 5.49 -2.78 6.76
C ASP A 236 7.02 -2.58 6.84
N PHE A 237 7.54 -1.44 6.33
CA PHE A 237 8.95 -1.10 6.44
C PHE A 237 9.38 -0.90 7.90
N LEU A 238 8.60 -0.15 8.67
CA LEU A 238 8.90 0.08 10.10
C LEU A 238 8.90 -1.23 10.90
N TYR A 239 8.00 -2.15 10.59
CA TYR A 239 7.94 -3.45 11.24
C TYR A 239 9.14 -4.33 10.91
N LEU A 240 9.51 -4.43 9.63
CA LEU A 240 10.61 -5.27 9.16
C LEU A 240 11.99 -4.67 9.48
N HIS A 241 12.10 -3.36 9.45
CA HIS A 241 13.37 -2.63 9.60
C HIS A 241 13.27 -1.48 10.61
N PRO A 242 13.01 -1.75 11.91
CA PRO A 242 12.78 -0.71 12.91
C PRO A 242 13.98 0.21 13.15
N ASN A 243 15.16 -0.19 12.70
CA ASN A 243 16.40 0.60 12.84
C ASN A 243 16.76 1.40 11.57
N LYS A 244 15.99 1.30 10.49
CA LYS A 244 16.21 2.08 9.28
C LYS A 244 15.34 3.34 9.30
N PRO A 245 15.86 4.48 8.81
CA PRO A 245 15.09 5.72 8.76
C PRO A 245 13.86 5.60 7.87
N LEU A 246 12.77 6.16 8.34
CA LEU A 246 11.51 6.33 7.62
C LEU A 246 11.10 7.79 7.67
N VAL A 247 10.73 8.36 6.53
CA VAL A 247 10.19 9.71 6.40
C VAL A 247 8.80 9.62 5.78
N LEU A 248 7.82 10.29 6.37
CA LEU A 248 6.46 10.34 5.84
C LEU A 248 6.16 11.70 5.23
N THR A 249 5.19 11.74 4.33
CA THR A 249 4.68 12.98 3.77
C THR A 249 3.32 13.35 4.39
N ASP A 250 3.09 14.62 4.60
CA ASP A 250 1.83 15.19 5.07
C ASP A 250 1.25 16.13 4.00
N ARG A 251 0.52 15.54 3.04
CA ARG A 251 -0.13 16.26 1.95
C ARG A 251 -1.08 17.37 2.43
N ARG A 252 -1.72 17.17 3.59
CA ARG A 252 -2.75 18.07 4.11
C ARG A 252 -2.18 19.24 4.91
N ASN A 253 -0.86 19.20 5.17
CA ASN A 253 -0.17 20.19 5.97
C ASN A 253 -0.81 20.43 7.35
N ASP A 254 -1.34 19.36 7.93
CA ASP A 254 -2.00 19.33 9.24
C ASP A 254 -1.44 18.16 10.06
N SER A 255 -0.24 18.37 10.58
CA SER A 255 0.47 17.35 11.34
C SER A 255 -0.21 16.99 12.66
N GLU A 256 -1.04 17.85 13.23
CA GLU A 256 -1.81 17.55 14.45
C GLU A 256 -2.90 16.50 14.15
N THR A 257 -3.72 16.75 13.14
CA THR A 257 -4.73 15.79 12.69
C THR A 257 -4.06 14.49 12.20
N LEU A 258 -2.97 14.60 11.45
CA LEU A 258 -2.22 13.43 10.99
C LEU A 258 -1.73 12.56 12.15
N ASN A 259 -1.14 13.17 13.17
CA ASN A 259 -0.67 12.47 14.37
C ASN A 259 -1.80 11.80 15.17
N ALA A 260 -3.01 12.35 15.12
CA ALA A 260 -4.18 11.76 15.76
C ALA A 260 -4.70 10.55 14.97
N GLU A 261 -4.73 10.65 13.64
CA GLU A 261 -5.33 9.65 12.74
C GLU A 261 -4.35 8.54 12.35
N ALA A 262 -3.07 8.88 12.15
CA ALA A 262 -2.02 7.99 11.69
C ALA A 262 -0.86 7.91 12.70
N PRO A 263 -0.93 7.01 13.71
CA PRO A 263 0.06 6.92 14.78
C PRO A 263 1.51 6.78 14.33
N ILE A 264 1.77 6.22 13.16
CA ILE A 264 3.10 6.08 12.58
C ILE A 264 3.80 7.45 12.40
N SER A 265 3.04 8.50 12.13
CA SER A 265 3.57 9.86 11.93
C SER A 265 4.21 10.45 13.18
N ARG A 266 3.87 9.94 14.38
CA ARG A 266 4.44 10.40 15.65
C ARG A 266 5.89 9.99 15.85
N ALA A 267 6.33 8.96 15.13
CA ALA A 267 7.65 8.36 15.27
C ALA A 267 8.59 8.69 14.09
N THR A 268 8.14 9.52 13.14
CA THR A 268 8.86 9.78 11.89
C THR A 268 8.92 11.28 11.58
N PRO A 269 10.02 11.78 10.94
CA PRO A 269 10.02 13.10 10.32
C PRO A 269 8.91 13.20 9.26
N LEU A 270 8.35 14.41 9.09
CA LEU A 270 7.31 14.70 8.12
C LEU A 270 7.79 15.70 7.06
N ILE A 271 7.53 15.39 5.80
CA ILE A 271 7.62 16.31 4.67
C ILE A 271 6.27 16.93 4.43
N ASN A 272 6.17 18.24 4.52
CA ASN A 272 4.99 19.04 4.23
C ASN A 272 5.39 20.40 3.64
N GLU A 273 4.47 21.31 3.39
CA GLU A 273 4.75 22.63 2.82
C GLU A 273 5.79 23.44 3.62
N SER A 274 5.88 23.24 4.95
CA SER A 274 6.80 23.96 5.80
C SER A 274 8.21 23.35 5.89
N THR A 275 8.36 22.09 5.48
CA THR A 275 9.61 21.33 5.63
C THR A 275 10.21 20.89 4.30
N ILE A 276 9.46 20.97 3.19
CA ILE A 276 9.92 20.49 1.87
C ILE A 276 11.22 21.17 1.42
N ASP A 277 11.42 22.43 1.71
CA ASP A 277 12.64 23.18 1.37
C ASP A 277 13.87 22.78 2.22
N ARG A 278 13.69 21.90 3.21
CA ARG A 278 14.74 21.42 4.12
C ARG A 278 15.03 19.92 3.96
N VAL A 279 14.49 19.32 2.90
CA VAL A 279 14.73 17.91 2.55
C VAL A 279 16.12 17.83 1.91
N GLU A 280 17.19 17.88 2.75
CA GLU A 280 18.60 17.67 2.37
C GLU A 280 19.26 16.68 3.33
#